data_b3beb7caa92be49d1b9b2998cdfa4bc7
#
_entry.id   b3beb7caa92be49d1b9b2998cdfa4bc7
#
_cell.length_a   1.000
_cell.length_b   1.000
_cell.length_c   1.000
_cell.angle_alpha   90.00
_cell.angle_beta   90.00
_cell.angle_gamma   90.00
#
_symmetry.space_group_name_H-M   'P 1'
#
loop_
_entity.id
_entity.type
_entity.pdbx_description
1 polymer ?
#
loop_
_entity_poly.entity_id
_entity_poly.type
_entity_poly.pdbx_seq_one_letter_code
_entity_poly.pdbx_strand_id
1 'polypeptide(L)'
;MKFVSSLFLLFFAIVLLSCQSGVSAPEKEDYYKLEGLVTQIEDQIQSLRTEMEQITDYNEFLLQKRDSILARSTDFKYTMEGAFSTNLPGQDSSLSTVVILDSSSDPKKGKQLIQLTNSMDSVFAAFIQKNPKAIQIYSNSPLGASRIYPAFDAKNIVDPKLDVTQFNFFYEADLAHNPTKETVWIPEPYVDPAGKGWIFSLVHPVYDGEELSSVVGIDLSIGDAIDSYLDAVEGYFVLVNGNGDIIGGKSEAIELLGMPLLKNHVYRETIQMDNFRGADFNLSRSKNGEVREMAKSILVDKKTHFDFVQDARMSRILGYSFSQVDWHLLEIKLPN
;
A
#
# COMPACT_ATOMS: atom_id res chain seq x y z
N MET A 1 -61.97 -37.49 64.63
CA MET A 1 -60.56 -37.35 65.01
C MET A 1 -59.73 -37.86 63.86
N LYS A 2 -59.24 -37.00 63.03
CA LYS A 2 -58.22 -37.33 62.04
C LYS A 2 -57.26 -36.15 61.98
N PHE A 3 -56.00 -36.38 62.38
CA PHE A 3 -54.89 -35.46 62.26
C PHE A 3 -54.47 -35.37 60.80
N VAL A 4 -54.41 -34.17 60.26
CA VAL A 4 -53.76 -33.87 58.94
C VAL A 4 -52.43 -33.21 59.21
N SER A 5 -51.38 -33.96 58.92
CA SER A 5 -49.99 -33.50 59.01
C SER A 5 -49.67 -32.72 57.74
N SER A 6 -49.37 -31.42 57.89
CA SER A 6 -49.00 -30.56 56.77
C SER A 6 -47.47 -30.55 56.64
N LEU A 7 -46.92 -31.18 55.59
CA LEU A 7 -45.54 -31.26 55.28
C LEU A 7 -45.15 -30.01 54.45
N PHE A 8 -44.43 -29.07 55.08
CA PHE A 8 -43.89 -27.92 54.42
C PHE A 8 -42.60 -28.32 53.63
N LEU A 9 -42.67 -28.40 52.31
CA LEU A 9 -41.55 -28.59 51.45
C LEU A 9 -40.89 -27.22 51.19
N LEU A 10 -39.76 -27.00 51.82
CA LEU A 10 -38.91 -25.85 51.59
C LEU A 10 -38.11 -26.06 50.25
N PHE A 11 -38.56 -25.42 49.19
CA PHE A 11 -37.86 -25.40 47.94
C PHE A 11 -36.68 -24.41 48.07
N PHE A 12 -35.48 -24.93 48.28
CA PHE A 12 -34.24 -24.15 48.24
C PHE A 12 -33.89 -23.93 46.78
N ALA A 13 -34.29 -22.79 46.19
CA ALA A 13 -33.84 -22.36 44.90
C ALA A 13 -32.40 -21.88 45.02
N ILE A 14 -31.45 -22.75 44.69
CA ILE A 14 -30.06 -22.36 44.49
C ILE A 14 -30.02 -21.56 43.20
N VAL A 15 -30.02 -20.25 43.31
CA VAL A 15 -29.66 -19.35 42.22
C VAL A 15 -28.15 -19.49 42.01
N LEU A 16 -27.77 -20.33 41.06
CA LEU A 16 -26.40 -20.31 40.51
C LEU A 16 -26.20 -18.96 39.82
N LEU A 17 -25.70 -18.00 40.56
CA LEU A 17 -25.05 -16.84 39.97
C LEU A 17 -23.81 -17.35 39.24
N SER A 18 -23.98 -17.73 37.98
CA SER A 18 -22.88 -17.83 37.04
C SER A 18 -22.31 -16.42 36.93
N CYS A 19 -21.25 -16.13 37.66
CA CYS A 19 -20.33 -15.04 37.31
C CYS A 19 -19.69 -15.43 35.97
N GLN A 20 -20.42 -15.20 34.90
CA GLN A 20 -19.75 -14.92 33.64
C GLN A 20 -18.95 -13.62 33.90
N SER A 21 -17.63 -13.74 34.07
CA SER A 21 -16.72 -12.66 33.91
C SER A 21 -16.78 -12.25 32.42
N GLY A 22 -17.89 -11.63 32.06
CA GLY A 22 -18.09 -11.05 30.75
C GLY A 22 -17.11 -9.95 30.62
N VAL A 23 -16.12 -10.16 29.76
CA VAL A 23 -15.25 -9.06 29.30
C VAL A 23 -16.17 -8.02 28.73
N SER A 24 -16.09 -6.80 29.26
CA SER A 24 -16.85 -5.67 28.72
C SER A 24 -16.47 -5.45 27.27
N ALA A 25 -17.45 -5.10 26.43
CA ALA A 25 -17.14 -4.64 25.07
C ALA A 25 -16.14 -3.48 25.15
N PRO A 26 -15.23 -3.35 24.16
CA PRO A 26 -14.30 -2.21 24.14
C PRO A 26 -15.07 -0.90 24.14
N GLU A 27 -14.58 0.07 24.90
CA GLU A 27 -15.12 1.42 24.92
C GLU A 27 -14.55 2.24 23.78
N LYS A 28 -15.17 3.38 23.47
CA LYS A 28 -14.69 4.28 22.40
C LYS A 28 -13.25 4.73 22.64
N GLU A 29 -12.85 4.91 23.87
CA GLU A 29 -11.51 5.33 24.27
C GLU A 29 -10.42 4.32 23.88
N ASP A 30 -10.77 3.02 23.83
CA ASP A 30 -9.85 1.96 23.41
C ASP A 30 -9.39 2.11 21.96
N TYR A 31 -10.19 2.81 21.12
CA TYR A 31 -9.91 3.01 19.70
C TYR A 31 -9.20 4.31 19.39
N TYR A 32 -9.10 5.28 20.31
CA TYR A 32 -8.49 6.60 20.02
C TYR A 32 -7.07 6.52 19.46
N LYS A 33 -6.30 5.55 19.93
CA LYS A 33 -4.94 5.34 19.41
C LYS A 33 -4.95 4.87 17.97
N LEU A 34 -5.77 3.86 17.64
CA LEU A 34 -5.93 3.35 16.28
C LEU A 34 -6.47 4.41 15.33
N GLU A 35 -7.52 5.11 15.74
CA GLU A 35 -8.13 6.21 14.99
C GLU A 35 -7.11 7.31 14.69
N GLY A 36 -6.32 7.72 15.69
CA GLY A 36 -5.28 8.72 15.52
C GLY A 36 -4.18 8.29 14.55
N LEU A 37 -3.73 7.03 14.61
CA LEU A 37 -2.74 6.49 13.68
C LEU A 37 -3.30 6.40 12.25
N VAL A 38 -4.51 5.87 12.09
CA VAL A 38 -5.15 5.78 10.77
C VAL A 38 -5.36 7.16 10.17
N THR A 39 -5.85 8.12 10.94
CA THR A 39 -6.02 9.51 10.48
C THR A 39 -4.71 10.11 9.99
N GLN A 40 -3.60 9.96 10.73
CA GLN A 40 -2.30 10.49 10.31
C GLN A 40 -1.81 9.85 8.99
N ILE A 41 -2.05 8.55 8.81
CA ILE A 41 -1.69 7.86 7.58
C ILE A 41 -2.58 8.33 6.41
N GLU A 42 -3.88 8.47 6.64
CA GLU A 42 -4.83 8.96 5.63
C GLU A 42 -4.55 10.42 5.21
N ASP A 43 -4.14 11.27 6.13
CA ASP A 43 -3.72 12.66 5.82
C ASP A 43 -2.51 12.66 4.87
N GLN A 44 -1.54 11.77 5.10
CA GLN A 44 -0.40 11.62 4.20
C GLN A 44 -0.82 11.09 2.82
N ILE A 45 -1.70 10.10 2.78
CA ILE A 45 -2.29 9.55 1.56
C ILE A 45 -2.99 10.66 0.76
N GLN A 46 -3.79 11.48 1.42
CA GLN A 46 -4.50 12.59 0.79
C GLN A 46 -3.56 13.68 0.28
N SER A 47 -2.48 13.98 1.00
CA SER A 47 -1.45 14.93 0.55
C SER A 47 -0.81 14.46 -0.75
N LEU A 48 -0.43 13.19 -0.84
CA LEU A 48 0.15 12.60 -2.06
C LEU A 48 -0.80 12.64 -3.25
N ARG A 49 -2.09 12.40 -3.03
CA ARG A 49 -3.12 12.51 -4.07
C ARG A 49 -3.16 13.93 -4.65
N THR A 50 -3.19 14.94 -3.79
CA THR A 50 -3.21 16.34 -4.21
C THR A 50 -1.94 16.73 -4.97
N GLU A 51 -0.78 16.24 -4.55
CA GLU A 51 0.47 16.49 -5.27
C GLU A 51 0.51 15.78 -6.63
N MET A 52 -0.02 14.55 -6.72
CA MET A 52 -0.15 13.83 -7.98
C MET A 52 -1.00 14.61 -8.98
N GLU A 53 -2.16 15.14 -8.57
CA GLU A 53 -3.04 15.95 -9.40
C GLU A 53 -2.31 17.18 -9.95
N GLN A 54 -1.55 17.89 -9.11
CA GLN A 54 -0.74 19.04 -9.56
C GLN A 54 0.32 18.67 -10.59
N ILE A 55 0.97 17.51 -10.41
CA ILE A 55 1.99 17.00 -11.33
C ILE A 55 1.38 16.63 -12.68
N THR A 56 0.21 16.00 -12.67
CA THR A 56 -0.48 15.56 -13.88
C THR A 56 -1.13 16.73 -14.62
N ASP A 57 -1.70 17.71 -13.92
CA ASP A 57 -2.17 18.98 -14.51
C ASP A 57 -1.03 19.69 -15.26
N TYR A 58 0.17 19.71 -14.67
CA TYR A 58 1.33 20.28 -15.34
C TYR A 58 1.75 19.46 -16.56
N ASN A 59 1.67 18.13 -16.51
CA ASN A 59 1.97 17.28 -17.66
C ASN A 59 0.97 17.52 -18.80
N GLU A 60 -0.34 17.62 -18.51
CA GLU A 60 -1.37 17.97 -19.48
C GLU A 60 -1.15 19.37 -20.09
N PHE A 61 -0.76 20.34 -19.26
CA PHE A 61 -0.37 21.66 -19.78
C PHE A 61 0.78 21.57 -20.79
N LEU A 62 1.78 20.72 -20.55
CA LEU A 62 2.87 20.51 -21.53
C LEU A 62 2.34 19.93 -22.84
N LEU A 63 1.43 18.96 -22.79
CA LEU A 63 0.79 18.37 -23.97
C LEU A 63 0.03 19.45 -24.79
N GLN A 64 -0.72 20.32 -24.13
CA GLN A 64 -1.46 21.43 -24.76
C GLN A 64 -0.51 22.47 -25.40
N LYS A 65 0.73 22.60 -24.89
CA LYS A 65 1.74 23.52 -25.42
C LYS A 65 2.73 22.86 -26.37
N ARG A 66 2.46 21.63 -26.84
CA ARG A 66 3.32 20.78 -27.67
C ARG A 66 4.04 21.55 -28.77
N ASP A 67 3.29 22.22 -29.66
CA ASP A 67 3.89 22.88 -30.82
C ASP A 67 4.89 23.96 -30.43
N SER A 68 4.56 24.76 -29.41
CA SER A 68 5.43 25.84 -28.95
C SER A 68 6.67 25.34 -28.22
N ILE A 69 6.59 24.21 -27.51
CA ILE A 69 7.70 23.60 -26.80
C ILE A 69 8.65 22.93 -27.80
N LEU A 70 8.12 22.10 -28.69
CA LEU A 70 8.94 21.37 -29.68
C LEU A 70 9.58 22.30 -30.70
N ALA A 71 8.95 23.44 -31.04
CA ALA A 71 9.56 24.45 -31.90
C ALA A 71 10.80 25.15 -31.26
N ARG A 72 10.87 25.17 -29.92
CA ARG A 72 11.96 25.82 -29.17
C ARG A 72 13.04 24.84 -28.69
N SER A 73 12.69 23.57 -28.53
CA SER A 73 13.55 22.51 -27.99
C SER A 73 13.84 21.50 -29.09
N THR A 74 14.97 21.64 -29.77
CA THR A 74 15.37 20.70 -30.83
C THR A 74 16.16 19.50 -30.30
N ASP A 75 16.69 19.57 -29.07
CA ASP A 75 17.65 18.60 -28.57
C ASP A 75 16.97 17.58 -27.66
N PHE A 76 17.20 16.31 -27.94
CA PHE A 76 16.87 15.22 -27.04
C PHE A 76 17.91 15.13 -25.92
N LYS A 77 17.50 15.39 -24.70
CA LYS A 77 18.36 15.57 -23.51
C LYS A 77 19.19 14.35 -23.12
N TYR A 78 18.76 13.16 -23.55
CA TYR A 78 19.30 11.88 -23.10
C TYR A 78 20.22 11.23 -24.16
N THR A 79 21.30 10.63 -23.70
CA THR A 79 22.06 9.65 -24.49
C THR A 79 21.43 8.28 -24.32
N MET A 80 21.11 7.61 -25.42
CA MET A 80 20.45 6.30 -25.43
C MET A 80 21.41 5.19 -25.86
N GLU A 81 21.32 4.04 -25.20
CA GLU A 81 21.92 2.78 -25.61
C GLU A 81 20.81 1.74 -25.78
N GLY A 82 20.42 1.48 -27.04
CA GLY A 82 19.22 0.70 -27.32
C GLY A 82 17.97 1.39 -26.78
N ALA A 83 17.18 0.66 -26.00
CA ALA A 83 15.96 1.15 -25.39
C ALA A 83 16.16 2.10 -24.19
N PHE A 84 17.38 2.22 -23.65
CA PHE A 84 17.62 2.79 -22.33
C PHE A 84 18.51 4.03 -22.38
N SER A 85 18.22 5.03 -21.54
CA SER A 85 19.16 6.14 -21.29
C SER A 85 20.38 5.64 -20.50
N THR A 86 21.53 6.28 -20.75
CA THR A 86 22.82 5.83 -20.19
C THR A 86 23.17 6.45 -18.83
N ASN A 87 22.32 7.34 -18.32
CA ASN A 87 22.55 7.96 -17.02
C ASN A 87 22.28 6.93 -15.88
N LEU A 88 23.27 6.80 -14.99
CA LEU A 88 23.21 5.87 -13.87
C LEU A 88 22.89 6.58 -12.54
N PRO A 89 22.43 5.85 -11.52
CA PRO A 89 22.20 6.40 -10.19
C PRO A 89 23.39 7.18 -9.67
N GLY A 90 23.16 8.39 -9.13
CA GLY A 90 24.18 9.23 -8.53
C GLY A 90 25.09 9.99 -9.50
N GLN A 91 24.97 9.82 -10.81
CA GLN A 91 25.76 10.57 -11.80
C GLN A 91 25.22 11.98 -12.03
N ASP A 92 23.93 12.10 -12.29
CA ASP A 92 23.24 13.38 -12.49
C ASP A 92 21.84 13.32 -11.88
N SER A 93 21.67 13.95 -10.73
CA SER A 93 20.39 13.99 -10.01
C SER A 93 19.33 14.85 -10.72
N SER A 94 19.68 15.58 -11.77
CA SER A 94 18.73 16.36 -12.56
C SER A 94 18.07 15.55 -13.68
N LEU A 95 18.49 14.31 -13.90
CA LEU A 95 18.00 13.44 -14.96
C LEU A 95 17.26 12.22 -14.41
N SER A 96 16.14 11.90 -15.04
CA SER A 96 15.42 10.64 -14.87
C SER A 96 16.10 9.52 -15.69
N THR A 97 15.76 8.26 -15.40
CA THR A 97 15.94 7.20 -16.39
C THR A 97 14.85 7.33 -17.44
N VAL A 98 15.25 7.28 -18.71
CA VAL A 98 14.33 7.25 -19.85
C VAL A 98 14.44 5.90 -20.55
N VAL A 99 13.28 5.32 -20.85
CA VAL A 99 13.15 4.06 -21.60
C VAL A 99 12.27 4.30 -22.82
N ILE A 100 12.71 3.78 -23.98
CA ILE A 100 11.89 3.69 -25.20
C ILE A 100 11.97 2.25 -25.65
N LEU A 101 10.95 1.48 -25.31
CA LEU A 101 10.92 0.03 -25.45
C LEU A 101 10.98 -0.40 -26.93
N ASP A 102 11.58 -1.55 -27.19
CA ASP A 102 11.60 -2.17 -28.53
C ASP A 102 10.21 -2.61 -28.99
N SER A 103 9.29 -2.84 -28.02
CA SER A 103 7.87 -3.10 -28.27
C SER A 103 7.07 -1.86 -28.67
N SER A 104 7.67 -0.68 -28.66
CA SER A 104 7.01 0.59 -28.99
C SER A 104 6.39 0.56 -30.40
N SER A 105 5.12 0.91 -30.50
CA SER A 105 4.43 1.04 -31.78
C SER A 105 4.90 2.23 -32.61
N ASP A 106 5.42 3.28 -31.97
CA ASP A 106 5.97 4.47 -32.60
C ASP A 106 7.09 5.09 -31.74
N PRO A 107 8.35 4.58 -31.85
CA PRO A 107 9.48 5.08 -31.07
C PRO A 107 9.79 6.57 -31.30
N LYS A 108 9.43 7.10 -32.50
CA LYS A 108 9.63 8.55 -32.79
C LYS A 108 8.69 9.40 -31.97
N LYS A 109 7.41 9.04 -31.92
CA LYS A 109 6.45 9.73 -31.05
C LYS A 109 6.79 9.56 -29.59
N GLY A 110 7.24 8.36 -29.15
CA GLY A 110 7.75 8.14 -27.81
C GLY A 110 8.89 9.09 -27.46
N LYS A 111 9.88 9.23 -28.35
CA LYS A 111 10.99 10.18 -28.18
C LYS A 111 10.53 11.64 -28.13
N GLN A 112 9.57 12.02 -28.96
CA GLN A 112 8.97 13.36 -28.93
C GLN A 112 8.22 13.63 -27.63
N LEU A 113 7.50 12.64 -27.10
CA LEU A 113 6.81 12.77 -25.80
C LEU A 113 7.83 13.00 -24.67
N ILE A 114 8.92 12.25 -24.61
CA ILE A 114 10.01 12.48 -23.65
C ILE A 114 10.61 13.88 -23.82
N GLN A 115 10.85 14.34 -25.05
CA GLN A 115 11.37 15.68 -25.33
C GLN A 115 10.40 16.79 -24.90
N LEU A 116 9.11 16.63 -25.20
CA LEU A 116 8.05 17.54 -24.80
C LEU A 116 7.96 17.70 -23.27
N THR A 117 8.14 16.59 -22.55
CA THR A 117 8.02 16.52 -21.08
C THR A 117 9.37 16.63 -20.35
N ASN A 118 10.41 17.21 -20.96
CA ASN A 118 11.75 17.34 -20.36
C ASN A 118 11.75 18.06 -18.99
N SER A 119 10.86 19.02 -18.77
CA SER A 119 10.73 19.72 -17.50
C SER A 119 10.20 18.83 -16.36
N MET A 120 9.59 17.68 -16.67
CA MET A 120 9.13 16.71 -15.67
C MET A 120 10.29 16.12 -14.85
N ASP A 121 11.53 16.12 -15.35
CA ASP A 121 12.68 15.71 -14.54
C ASP A 121 12.82 16.55 -13.27
N SER A 122 12.70 17.87 -13.41
CA SER A 122 12.79 18.79 -12.26
C SER A 122 11.60 18.67 -11.34
N VAL A 123 10.40 18.42 -11.89
CA VAL A 123 9.17 18.20 -11.11
C VAL A 123 9.27 16.91 -10.30
N PHE A 124 9.74 15.83 -10.92
CA PHE A 124 9.93 14.55 -10.26
C PHE A 124 11.01 14.60 -9.18
N ALA A 125 12.14 15.29 -9.48
CA ALA A 125 13.18 15.50 -8.49
C ALA A 125 12.70 16.28 -7.26
N ALA A 126 11.94 17.36 -7.47
CA ALA A 126 11.36 18.16 -6.40
C ALA A 126 10.34 17.34 -5.56
N PHE A 127 9.51 16.51 -6.23
CA PHE A 127 8.58 15.62 -5.56
C PHE A 127 9.30 14.62 -4.64
N ILE A 128 10.30 13.90 -5.14
CA ILE A 128 11.07 12.92 -4.34
C ILE A 128 11.83 13.59 -3.19
N GLN A 129 12.39 14.78 -3.43
CA GLN A 129 13.05 15.53 -2.36
C GLN A 129 12.07 15.91 -1.23
N LYS A 130 10.84 16.27 -1.57
CA LYS A 130 9.79 16.62 -0.61
C LYS A 130 9.22 15.39 0.09
N ASN A 131 9.14 14.26 -0.60
CA ASN A 131 8.50 13.02 -0.15
C ASN A 131 9.52 11.87 -0.05
N PRO A 132 10.41 11.86 0.96
CA PRO A 132 11.52 10.88 1.04
C PRO A 132 11.05 9.42 1.26
N LYS A 133 9.78 9.20 1.57
CA LYS A 133 9.16 7.86 1.66
C LYS A 133 8.71 7.32 0.29
N ALA A 134 8.62 8.18 -0.73
CA ALA A 134 8.39 7.75 -2.10
C ALA A 134 9.66 7.11 -2.66
N ILE A 135 9.54 5.90 -3.17
CA ILE A 135 10.65 5.14 -3.76
C ILE A 135 10.99 5.71 -5.13
N GLN A 136 9.95 5.97 -5.91
CA GLN A 136 10.06 6.51 -7.27
C GLN A 136 8.79 7.20 -7.71
N ILE A 137 8.94 8.07 -8.69
CA ILE A 137 7.84 8.64 -9.48
C ILE A 137 8.14 8.39 -10.95
N TYR A 138 7.14 8.07 -11.73
CA TYR A 138 7.30 7.71 -13.13
C TYR A 138 6.15 8.21 -14.01
N SER A 139 6.39 8.22 -15.32
CA SER A 139 5.37 8.41 -16.35
C SER A 139 5.57 7.34 -17.41
N ASN A 140 4.55 6.51 -17.63
CA ASN A 140 4.53 5.42 -18.61
C ASN A 140 3.53 5.73 -19.72
N SER A 141 3.97 5.66 -20.99
CA SER A 141 3.10 5.90 -22.14
C SER A 141 2.74 4.59 -22.85
N PRO A 142 1.53 4.46 -23.42
CA PRO A 142 1.17 3.32 -24.29
C PRO A 142 2.04 3.24 -25.55
N LEU A 143 2.81 4.30 -25.86
CA LEU A 143 3.84 4.29 -26.88
C LEU A 143 5.11 3.51 -26.45
N GLY A 144 5.16 2.91 -25.27
CA GLY A 144 6.36 2.25 -24.75
C GLY A 144 7.48 3.23 -24.35
N ALA A 145 7.14 4.50 -24.10
CA ALA A 145 8.06 5.51 -23.61
C ALA A 145 7.84 5.75 -22.12
N SER A 146 8.89 5.67 -21.32
CA SER A 146 8.82 5.84 -19.86
C SER A 146 9.88 6.83 -19.37
N ARG A 147 9.53 7.56 -18.32
CA ARG A 147 10.41 8.43 -17.53
C ARG A 147 10.29 8.02 -16.07
N ILE A 148 11.38 7.70 -15.40
CA ILE A 148 11.38 7.19 -14.02
C ILE A 148 12.44 7.94 -13.22
N TYR A 149 12.05 8.47 -12.05
CA TYR A 149 12.94 9.18 -11.13
C TYR A 149 12.79 8.60 -9.69
N PRO A 150 13.88 8.38 -8.94
CA PRO A 150 15.29 8.63 -9.29
C PRO A 150 15.79 7.72 -10.41
N ALA A 151 16.89 8.14 -11.04
CA ALA A 151 17.53 7.33 -12.07
C ALA A 151 18.00 5.98 -11.51
N PHE A 152 17.86 4.92 -12.31
CA PHE A 152 18.27 3.55 -11.95
C PHE A 152 18.86 2.84 -13.18
N ASP A 153 19.52 1.70 -12.96
CA ASP A 153 20.13 0.90 -14.03
C ASP A 153 19.08 0.06 -14.77
N ALA A 154 18.25 0.72 -15.58
CA ALA A 154 17.16 0.07 -16.29
C ALA A 154 17.64 -1.00 -17.27
N LYS A 155 18.81 -0.81 -17.90
CA LYS A 155 19.36 -1.73 -18.90
C LYS A 155 19.57 -3.16 -18.35
N ASN A 156 19.92 -3.26 -17.07
CA ASN A 156 20.15 -4.55 -16.41
C ASN A 156 18.92 -5.13 -15.70
N ILE A 157 17.81 -4.38 -15.64
CA ILE A 157 16.62 -4.75 -14.85
C ILE A 157 15.39 -4.92 -15.73
N VAL A 158 15.21 -4.10 -16.76
CA VAL A 158 14.00 -4.04 -17.57
C VAL A 158 14.20 -4.78 -18.89
N ASP A 159 13.25 -5.68 -19.20
CA ASP A 159 13.20 -6.31 -20.53
C ASP A 159 12.82 -5.26 -21.59
N PRO A 160 13.64 -5.01 -22.61
CA PRO A 160 13.34 -4.02 -23.67
C PRO A 160 12.07 -4.37 -24.50
N LYS A 161 11.58 -5.60 -24.41
CA LYS A 161 10.34 -6.05 -25.07
C LYS A 161 9.11 -6.01 -24.18
N LEU A 162 9.25 -5.49 -22.96
CA LEU A 162 8.14 -5.33 -22.03
C LEU A 162 7.00 -4.53 -22.67
N ASP A 163 5.76 -4.88 -22.32
CA ASP A 163 4.57 -4.07 -22.61
C ASP A 163 4.05 -3.50 -21.28
N VAL A 164 4.30 -2.23 -21.04
CA VAL A 164 3.90 -1.56 -19.79
C VAL A 164 2.40 -1.52 -19.59
N THR A 165 1.61 -1.61 -20.66
CA THR A 165 0.15 -1.55 -20.61
C THR A 165 -0.48 -2.78 -19.97
N GLN A 166 0.27 -3.87 -19.84
CA GLN A 166 -0.20 -5.11 -19.25
C GLN A 166 -0.06 -5.15 -17.71
N PHE A 167 0.51 -4.12 -17.11
CA PHE A 167 0.74 -4.07 -15.67
C PHE A 167 -0.35 -3.27 -14.95
N ASN A 168 -0.65 -3.66 -13.71
CA ASN A 168 -1.67 -3.02 -12.89
C ASN A 168 -1.42 -1.52 -12.71
N PHE A 169 -0.18 -1.09 -12.51
CA PHE A 169 0.18 0.33 -12.42
C PHE A 169 -0.09 1.15 -13.70
N PHE A 170 -0.50 0.49 -14.79
CA PHE A 170 -0.92 1.16 -16.03
C PHE A 170 -2.42 0.94 -16.26
N TYR A 171 -2.90 -0.32 -16.34
CA TYR A 171 -4.27 -0.59 -16.74
C TYR A 171 -5.31 -0.14 -15.71
N GLU A 172 -4.96 -0.11 -14.40
CA GLU A 172 -5.88 0.43 -13.37
C GLU A 172 -6.18 1.93 -13.55
N ALA A 173 -5.34 2.65 -14.30
CA ALA A 173 -5.57 4.06 -14.64
C ALA A 173 -6.25 4.25 -16.01
N ASP A 174 -6.43 3.21 -16.81
CA ASP A 174 -7.07 3.33 -18.12
C ASP A 174 -8.58 3.59 -18.02
N LEU A 175 -9.20 3.99 -19.13
CA LEU A 175 -10.62 4.35 -19.15
C LEU A 175 -11.56 3.17 -18.82
N ALA A 176 -11.13 1.93 -19.03
CA ALA A 176 -11.93 0.74 -18.73
C ALA A 176 -12.02 0.47 -17.22
N HIS A 177 -10.95 0.74 -16.48
CA HIS A 177 -10.85 0.51 -15.04
C HIS A 177 -11.08 1.79 -14.22
N ASN A 178 -10.75 2.95 -14.79
CA ASN A 178 -10.89 4.28 -14.18
C ASN A 178 -11.69 5.24 -15.08
N PRO A 179 -13.01 5.04 -15.24
CA PRO A 179 -13.84 5.88 -16.10
C PRO A 179 -13.98 7.33 -15.61
N THR A 180 -13.71 7.60 -14.33
CA THR A 180 -13.71 8.95 -13.77
C THR A 180 -12.45 9.74 -14.08
N LYS A 181 -11.39 9.08 -14.57
CA LYS A 181 -10.07 9.65 -14.86
C LYS A 181 -9.40 10.32 -13.64
N GLU A 182 -9.77 9.87 -12.45
CA GLU A 182 -9.23 10.38 -11.18
C GLU A 182 -7.91 9.70 -10.77
N THR A 183 -7.27 10.24 -9.75
CA THR A 183 -6.15 9.57 -9.08
C THR A 183 -6.65 8.34 -8.35
N VAL A 184 -6.05 7.18 -8.60
CA VAL A 184 -6.45 5.91 -7.97
C VAL A 184 -5.26 5.22 -7.31
N TRP A 185 -5.52 4.57 -6.19
CA TRP A 185 -4.58 3.63 -5.59
C TRP A 185 -4.70 2.28 -6.26
N ILE A 186 -3.56 1.65 -6.56
CA ILE A 186 -3.56 0.25 -7.01
C ILE A 186 -4.11 -0.60 -5.88
N PRO A 187 -5.20 -1.38 -6.12
CA PRO A 187 -5.92 -2.07 -5.05
C PRO A 187 -5.08 -3.05 -4.26
N GLU A 188 -4.15 -3.73 -4.94
CA GLU A 188 -3.31 -4.76 -4.34
C GLU A 188 -1.86 -4.31 -4.24
N PRO A 189 -1.32 -4.08 -3.02
CA PRO A 189 0.10 -3.91 -2.83
C PRO A 189 0.85 -5.14 -3.34
N TYR A 190 2.04 -4.92 -3.87
CA TYR A 190 2.88 -6.00 -4.36
C TYR A 190 4.30 -5.94 -3.77
N VAL A 191 4.98 -7.07 -3.76
CA VAL A 191 6.37 -7.13 -3.30
C VAL A 191 7.28 -6.69 -4.44
N ASP A 192 8.11 -5.67 -4.17
CA ASP A 192 9.06 -5.15 -5.16
C ASP A 192 10.06 -6.23 -5.58
N PRO A 193 10.15 -6.58 -6.87
CA PRO A 193 11.16 -7.50 -7.37
C PRO A 193 12.60 -7.04 -7.12
N ALA A 194 12.82 -5.72 -6.94
CA ALA A 194 14.13 -5.14 -6.59
C ALA A 194 14.44 -5.17 -5.08
N GLY A 195 13.60 -5.84 -4.26
CA GLY A 195 13.87 -6.09 -2.85
C GLY A 195 13.57 -4.93 -1.91
N LYS A 196 12.73 -3.97 -2.31
CA LYS A 196 12.34 -2.83 -1.45
C LYS A 196 11.16 -3.13 -0.51
N GLY A 197 10.66 -4.37 -0.51
CA GLY A 197 9.53 -4.81 0.29
C GLY A 197 8.18 -4.56 -0.38
N TRP A 198 7.14 -4.38 0.42
CA TRP A 198 5.81 -4.08 -0.07
C TRP A 198 5.72 -2.69 -0.65
N ILE A 199 5.27 -2.60 -1.91
CA ILE A 199 5.02 -1.36 -2.64
C ILE A 199 3.54 -1.11 -2.75
N PHE A 200 3.18 0.14 -2.59
CA PHE A 200 1.85 0.67 -2.78
C PHE A 200 1.90 1.84 -3.76
N SER A 201 1.17 1.73 -4.86
CA SER A 201 1.28 2.68 -5.96
C SER A 201 0.04 3.55 -6.08
N LEU A 202 0.25 4.84 -6.21
CA LEU A 202 -0.74 5.84 -6.58
C LEU A 202 -0.54 6.18 -8.05
N VAL A 203 -1.59 6.09 -8.86
CA VAL A 203 -1.50 6.36 -10.30
C VAL A 203 -2.57 7.35 -10.75
N HIS A 204 -2.24 8.13 -11.78
CA HIS A 204 -3.15 9.08 -12.41
C HIS A 204 -2.97 9.06 -13.92
N PRO A 205 -4.07 8.94 -14.72
CA PRO A 205 -4.00 9.01 -16.16
C PRO A 205 -3.82 10.45 -16.64
N VAL A 206 -3.00 10.66 -17.64
CA VAL A 206 -2.77 11.94 -18.34
C VAL A 206 -3.32 11.84 -19.76
N TYR A 207 -4.25 12.68 -20.11
CA TYR A 207 -4.91 12.66 -21.40
C TYR A 207 -4.42 13.78 -22.33
N ASP A 208 -4.37 13.48 -23.61
CA ASP A 208 -4.22 14.45 -24.71
C ASP A 208 -5.53 14.49 -25.50
N GLY A 209 -6.44 15.36 -25.11
CA GLY A 209 -7.82 15.29 -25.54
C GLY A 209 -8.52 14.04 -25.01
N GLU A 210 -8.94 13.14 -25.89
CA GLU A 210 -9.59 11.87 -25.51
C GLU A 210 -8.61 10.67 -25.45
N GLU A 211 -7.35 10.85 -25.88
CA GLU A 211 -6.36 9.79 -25.92
C GLU A 211 -5.53 9.75 -24.63
N LEU A 212 -5.39 8.57 -24.04
CA LEU A 212 -4.48 8.34 -22.91
C LEU A 212 -3.03 8.49 -23.39
N SER A 213 -2.39 9.58 -22.98
CA SER A 213 -1.02 9.90 -23.36
C SER A 213 0.00 9.16 -22.48
N SER A 214 -0.24 9.16 -21.19
CA SER A 214 0.59 8.45 -20.21
C SER A 214 -0.15 8.22 -18.90
N VAL A 215 0.41 7.34 -18.07
CA VAL A 215 0.03 7.17 -16.68
C VAL A 215 1.21 7.62 -15.82
N VAL A 216 1.00 8.61 -14.95
CA VAL A 216 1.96 9.00 -13.93
C VAL A 216 1.71 8.17 -12.68
N GLY A 217 2.77 7.62 -12.10
CA GLY A 217 2.68 6.81 -10.89
C GLY A 217 3.71 7.21 -9.84
N ILE A 218 3.34 7.03 -8.58
CA ILE A 218 4.20 7.19 -7.41
C ILE A 218 4.20 5.86 -6.67
N ASP A 219 5.38 5.32 -6.43
CA ASP A 219 5.55 4.11 -5.62
C ASP A 219 6.03 4.47 -4.22
N LEU A 220 5.35 3.93 -3.21
CA LEU A 220 5.68 4.07 -1.81
C LEU A 220 6.10 2.72 -1.24
N SER A 221 7.15 2.70 -0.43
CA SER A 221 7.42 1.55 0.45
C SER A 221 6.44 1.59 1.62
N ILE A 222 5.64 0.55 1.78
CA ILE A 222 4.69 0.47 2.90
C ILE A 222 5.46 0.45 4.23
N GLY A 223 6.53 -0.34 4.32
CA GLY A 223 7.37 -0.37 5.51
C GLY A 223 7.88 1.03 5.87
N ASP A 224 8.53 1.73 4.93
CA ASP A 224 9.08 3.07 5.19
C ASP A 224 7.99 4.12 5.47
N ALA A 225 6.81 3.98 4.85
CA ALA A 225 5.70 4.89 5.07
C ALA A 225 4.98 4.67 6.40
N ILE A 226 4.76 3.43 6.80
CA ILE A 226 3.91 3.05 7.93
C ILE A 226 4.72 2.83 9.20
N ASP A 227 5.89 2.15 9.14
CA ASP A 227 6.69 1.82 10.31
C ASP A 227 7.04 3.07 11.13
N SER A 228 7.32 4.20 10.46
CA SER A 228 7.61 5.45 11.16
C SER A 228 6.47 5.97 12.04
N TYR A 229 5.22 5.65 11.72
CA TYR A 229 4.07 5.97 12.57
C TYR A 229 3.89 4.94 13.67
N LEU A 230 4.02 3.65 13.35
CA LEU A 230 3.84 2.58 14.30
C LEU A 230 4.97 2.52 15.34
N ASP A 231 6.21 2.78 14.93
CA ASP A 231 7.38 2.78 15.83
C ASP A 231 7.34 3.92 16.86
N ALA A 232 6.70 5.03 16.50
CA ALA A 232 6.54 6.17 17.41
C ALA A 232 5.51 5.92 18.53
N VAL A 233 4.72 4.85 18.44
CA VAL A 233 3.63 4.56 19.37
C VAL A 233 3.83 3.22 20.04
N GLU A 234 3.68 3.19 21.38
CA GLU A 234 3.73 1.95 22.15
C GLU A 234 2.51 1.06 21.87
N GLY A 235 2.74 -0.24 21.67
CA GLY A 235 1.71 -1.23 21.38
C GLY A 235 2.13 -2.23 20.30
N TYR A 236 1.29 -3.23 20.07
CA TYR A 236 1.51 -4.32 19.10
C TYR A 236 0.57 -4.11 17.90
N PHE A 237 1.10 -3.53 16.84
CA PHE A 237 0.33 -3.14 15.67
C PHE A 237 0.67 -3.99 14.46
N VAL A 238 -0.35 -4.37 13.70
CA VAL A 238 -0.23 -5.04 12.40
C VAL A 238 -1.15 -4.35 11.40
N LEU A 239 -0.63 -4.02 10.23
CA LEU A 239 -1.38 -3.50 9.10
C LEU A 239 -1.65 -4.64 8.12
N VAL A 240 -2.90 -4.82 7.74
CA VAL A 240 -3.33 -5.84 6.78
C VAL A 240 -4.16 -5.23 5.67
N ASN A 241 -4.11 -5.83 4.47
CA ASN A 241 -5.04 -5.50 3.39
C ASN A 241 -6.37 -6.25 3.55
N GLY A 242 -7.37 -5.94 2.74
CA GLY A 242 -8.70 -6.57 2.78
C GLY A 242 -8.67 -8.09 2.53
N ASN A 243 -7.64 -8.61 1.87
CA ASN A 243 -7.41 -10.04 1.66
C ASN A 243 -6.82 -10.75 2.89
N GLY A 244 -6.37 -9.97 3.90
CA GLY A 244 -5.75 -10.47 5.11
C GLY A 244 -4.24 -10.67 5.02
N ASP A 245 -3.57 -10.18 3.96
CA ASP A 245 -2.12 -10.19 3.87
C ASP A 245 -1.54 -9.13 4.80
N ILE A 246 -0.53 -9.52 5.58
CA ILE A 246 0.23 -8.59 6.41
C ILE A 246 1.12 -7.76 5.51
N ILE A 247 0.83 -6.46 5.41
CA ILE A 247 1.56 -5.52 4.57
C ILE A 247 2.54 -4.64 5.36
N GLY A 248 2.39 -4.57 6.68
CA GLY A 248 3.28 -3.84 7.57
C GLY A 248 3.00 -4.13 9.04
N GLY A 249 3.82 -3.61 9.93
CA GLY A 249 3.58 -3.73 11.36
C GLY A 249 4.80 -4.08 12.19
N LYS A 250 4.63 -4.07 13.51
CA LYS A 250 5.69 -4.44 14.45
C LYS A 250 5.95 -5.93 14.41
N SER A 251 7.22 -6.30 14.36
CA SER A 251 7.65 -7.71 14.28
C SER A 251 7.09 -8.56 15.41
N GLU A 252 7.10 -8.03 16.63
CA GLU A 252 6.55 -8.70 17.81
C GLU A 252 5.04 -8.98 17.68
N ALA A 253 4.30 -8.06 17.08
CA ALA A 253 2.88 -8.24 16.85
C ALA A 253 2.60 -9.34 15.81
N ILE A 254 3.42 -9.42 14.76
CA ILE A 254 3.34 -10.46 13.73
C ILE A 254 3.66 -11.84 14.34
N GLU A 255 4.69 -11.92 15.20
CA GLU A 255 5.05 -13.14 15.92
C GLU A 255 3.95 -13.59 16.91
N LEU A 256 3.31 -12.65 17.62
CA LEU A 256 2.16 -12.93 18.50
C LEU A 256 0.98 -13.56 17.77
N LEU A 257 0.81 -13.26 16.49
CA LEU A 257 -0.23 -13.87 15.64
C LEU A 257 0.15 -15.27 15.15
N GLY A 258 1.31 -15.82 15.57
CA GLY A 258 1.75 -17.14 15.18
C GLY A 258 2.01 -17.30 13.68
N MET A 259 2.47 -16.23 13.04
CA MET A 259 2.93 -16.24 11.65
C MET A 259 4.26 -17.03 11.54
N PRO A 260 4.73 -17.36 10.32
CA PRO A 260 6.04 -17.98 10.14
C PRO A 260 7.15 -17.19 10.83
N LEU A 261 8.22 -17.90 11.23
CA LEU A 261 9.38 -17.28 11.91
C LEU A 261 9.96 -16.18 11.03
N LEU A 262 10.18 -15.02 11.66
CA LEU A 262 10.79 -13.88 11.01
C LEU A 262 12.31 -14.03 10.97
N LYS A 263 12.94 -13.63 9.85
CA LYS A 263 14.40 -13.56 9.75
C LYS A 263 14.92 -12.54 10.77
N ASN A 264 15.82 -12.98 11.64
CA ASN A 264 16.38 -12.17 12.73
C ASN A 264 15.31 -11.48 13.61
N HIS A 265 14.08 -12.04 13.68
CA HIS A 265 12.92 -11.42 14.33
C HIS A 265 12.53 -10.06 13.74
N VAL A 266 12.81 -9.84 12.43
CA VAL A 266 12.50 -8.59 11.73
C VAL A 266 11.65 -8.88 10.49
N TYR A 267 10.42 -8.36 10.46
CA TYR A 267 9.51 -8.57 9.32
C TYR A 267 10.06 -7.95 8.04
N ARG A 268 10.59 -6.73 8.11
CA ARG A 268 11.20 -6.03 6.97
C ARG A 268 12.34 -6.83 6.32
N GLU A 269 13.19 -7.50 7.11
CA GLU A 269 14.23 -8.38 6.57
C GLU A 269 13.65 -9.66 5.97
N THR A 270 12.53 -10.13 6.52
CA THR A 270 11.83 -11.32 6.04
C THR A 270 11.27 -11.12 4.64
N ILE A 271 10.61 -9.99 4.37
CA ILE A 271 10.03 -9.69 3.05
C ILE A 271 11.08 -9.44 1.96
N GLN A 272 12.32 -9.16 2.33
CA GLN A 272 13.44 -8.99 1.39
C GLN A 272 14.14 -10.31 1.03
N MET A 273 13.67 -11.45 1.53
CA MET A 273 14.26 -12.75 1.21
C MET A 273 13.77 -13.25 -0.15
N ASP A 274 14.66 -13.84 -0.94
CA ASP A 274 14.34 -14.40 -2.27
C ASP A 274 13.21 -15.46 -2.24
N ASN A 275 13.02 -16.12 -1.09
CA ASN A 275 11.98 -17.14 -0.89
C ASN A 275 10.74 -16.62 -0.17
N PHE A 276 10.61 -15.30 0.02
CA PHE A 276 9.42 -14.71 0.64
C PHE A 276 8.17 -15.00 -0.20
N ARG A 277 7.11 -15.40 0.51
CA ARG A 277 5.78 -15.60 -0.08
C ARG A 277 4.77 -14.85 0.76
N GLY A 278 4.19 -13.81 0.22
CA GLY A 278 3.16 -13.01 0.90
C GLY A 278 2.01 -13.86 1.44
N ALA A 279 1.63 -14.91 0.70
CA ALA A 279 0.59 -15.85 1.11
C ALA A 279 0.87 -16.61 2.42
N ASP A 280 2.15 -16.73 2.83
CA ASP A 280 2.52 -17.35 4.10
C ASP A 280 2.25 -16.42 5.29
N PHE A 281 2.18 -15.10 5.03
CA PHE A 281 1.88 -14.05 5.99
C PHE A 281 0.44 -13.50 5.83
N ASN A 282 -0.50 -14.40 5.54
CA ASN A 282 -1.92 -14.08 5.41
C ASN A 282 -2.69 -14.59 6.61
N LEU A 283 -3.43 -13.70 7.30
CA LEU A 283 -4.20 -14.04 8.51
C LEU A 283 -5.25 -15.12 8.25
N SER A 284 -5.92 -15.07 7.10
CA SER A 284 -6.95 -16.06 6.73
C SER A 284 -6.38 -17.45 6.41
N ARG A 285 -5.07 -17.54 6.20
CA ARG A 285 -4.33 -18.79 5.93
C ARG A 285 -3.46 -19.24 7.10
N SER A 286 -3.50 -18.53 8.24
CA SER A 286 -2.75 -18.90 9.44
C SER A 286 -2.99 -20.35 9.84
N LYS A 287 -1.96 -21.02 10.37
CA LYS A 287 -2.10 -22.36 10.98
C LYS A 287 -2.94 -22.31 12.25
N ASN A 288 -2.98 -21.16 12.92
CA ASN A 288 -3.81 -20.95 14.11
C ASN A 288 -5.27 -20.70 13.71
N GLY A 289 -6.19 -21.57 14.19
CA GLY A 289 -7.61 -21.47 13.91
C GLY A 289 -8.26 -20.19 14.44
N GLU A 290 -7.84 -19.74 15.62
CA GLU A 290 -8.37 -18.50 16.22
C GLU A 290 -7.95 -17.26 15.42
N VAL A 291 -6.72 -17.24 14.87
CA VAL A 291 -6.29 -16.15 13.98
C VAL A 291 -7.11 -16.10 12.70
N ARG A 292 -7.46 -17.27 12.12
CA ARG A 292 -8.36 -17.30 10.95
C ARG A 292 -9.77 -16.80 11.29
N GLU A 293 -10.28 -17.16 12.47
CA GLU A 293 -11.58 -16.70 12.94
C GLU A 293 -11.58 -15.19 13.22
N MET A 294 -10.55 -14.68 13.84
CA MET A 294 -10.32 -13.25 14.04
C MET A 294 -10.29 -12.52 12.70
N ALA A 295 -9.49 -12.99 11.73
CA ALA A 295 -9.42 -12.41 10.40
C ALA A 295 -10.80 -12.33 9.74
N LYS A 296 -11.57 -13.44 9.77
CA LYS A 296 -12.96 -13.44 9.28
C LYS A 296 -13.82 -12.42 10.01
N SER A 297 -13.74 -12.40 11.34
CA SER A 297 -14.56 -11.51 12.18
C SER A 297 -14.32 -10.04 11.87
N ILE A 298 -13.04 -9.63 11.74
CA ILE A 298 -12.67 -8.22 11.51
C ILE A 298 -12.77 -7.85 10.03
N LEU A 299 -12.20 -8.65 9.14
CA LEU A 299 -12.09 -8.27 7.72
C LEU A 299 -13.37 -8.52 6.94
N VAL A 300 -14.10 -9.61 7.23
CA VAL A 300 -15.31 -9.99 6.48
C VAL A 300 -16.58 -9.53 7.21
N ASP A 301 -16.72 -9.89 8.50
CA ASP A 301 -17.91 -9.56 9.29
C ASP A 301 -17.89 -8.10 9.79
N LYS A 302 -16.79 -7.36 9.52
CA LYS A 302 -16.58 -5.94 9.85
C LYS A 302 -16.76 -5.62 11.34
N LYS A 303 -16.42 -6.56 12.22
CA LYS A 303 -16.36 -6.30 13.65
C LYS A 303 -15.13 -5.50 14.00
N THR A 304 -15.22 -4.71 15.06
CA THR A 304 -14.14 -3.81 15.50
C THR A 304 -13.22 -4.45 16.53
N HIS A 305 -13.54 -5.64 17.02
CA HIS A 305 -12.69 -6.38 17.96
C HIS A 305 -12.92 -7.89 17.88
N PHE A 306 -11.94 -8.62 18.39
CA PHE A 306 -11.98 -10.06 18.58
C PHE A 306 -11.23 -10.43 19.88
N ASP A 307 -11.84 -11.28 20.69
CA ASP A 307 -11.25 -11.73 21.95
C ASP A 307 -10.67 -13.15 21.78
N PHE A 308 -9.36 -13.28 22.04
CA PHE A 308 -8.64 -14.55 22.07
C PHE A 308 -8.64 -15.11 23.49
N VAL A 309 -8.87 -16.40 23.62
CA VAL A 309 -8.73 -17.12 24.89
C VAL A 309 -7.62 -18.15 24.73
N GLN A 310 -6.40 -17.80 25.16
CA GLN A 310 -5.26 -18.73 25.16
C GLN A 310 -4.78 -18.95 26.59
N ASP A 311 -4.67 -20.23 27.01
CA ASP A 311 -4.16 -20.65 28.33
C ASP A 311 -4.85 -19.95 29.53
N ALA A 312 -6.18 -19.76 29.44
CA ALA A 312 -7.00 -19.04 30.42
C ALA A 312 -6.65 -17.53 30.56
N ARG A 313 -5.82 -16.99 29.68
CA ARG A 313 -5.58 -15.56 29.52
C ARG A 313 -6.30 -15.06 28.29
N MET A 314 -6.87 -13.90 28.41
CA MET A 314 -7.63 -13.30 27.32
C MET A 314 -6.83 -12.14 26.75
N SER A 315 -6.48 -12.26 25.46
CA SER A 315 -5.95 -11.17 24.66
C SER A 315 -7.06 -10.61 23.78
N ARG A 316 -7.08 -9.34 23.56
CA ARG A 316 -8.04 -8.68 22.69
C ARG A 316 -7.36 -8.09 21.49
N ILE A 317 -7.95 -8.25 20.30
CA ILE A 317 -7.52 -7.52 19.11
C ILE A 317 -8.57 -6.47 18.81
N LEU A 318 -8.13 -5.24 18.63
CA LEU A 318 -8.93 -4.14 18.14
C LEU A 318 -8.60 -3.92 16.66
N GLY A 319 -9.59 -3.66 15.83
CA GLY A 319 -9.44 -3.38 14.40
C GLY A 319 -10.05 -2.04 14.03
N TYR A 320 -9.33 -1.27 13.21
CA TYR A 320 -9.80 -0.01 12.64
C TYR A 320 -9.53 0.00 11.13
N SER A 321 -10.57 0.28 10.35
CA SER A 321 -10.50 0.28 8.88
C SER A 321 -10.14 1.66 8.35
N PHE A 322 -9.33 1.68 7.29
CA PHE A 322 -9.10 2.89 6.51
C PHE A 322 -10.33 3.23 5.66
N SER A 323 -10.53 4.51 5.38
CA SER A 323 -11.65 4.98 4.55
C SER A 323 -11.29 5.09 3.07
N GLN A 324 -10.01 5.30 2.76
CA GLN A 324 -9.52 5.57 1.39
C GLN A 324 -8.93 4.35 0.70
N VAL A 325 -8.57 3.32 1.47
CA VAL A 325 -7.96 2.08 0.98
C VAL A 325 -8.52 0.89 1.75
N ASP A 326 -8.58 -0.29 1.14
CA ASP A 326 -9.07 -1.51 1.82
C ASP A 326 -7.98 -2.10 2.72
N TRP A 327 -7.63 -1.32 3.75
CA TRP A 327 -6.67 -1.71 4.77
C TRP A 327 -7.29 -1.67 6.16
N HIS A 328 -6.71 -2.44 7.07
CA HIS A 328 -7.12 -2.51 8.46
C HIS A 328 -5.90 -2.45 9.37
N LEU A 329 -5.90 -1.54 10.32
CA LEU A 329 -4.90 -1.50 11.39
C LEU A 329 -5.42 -2.29 12.59
N LEU A 330 -4.66 -3.27 13.03
CA LEU A 330 -4.97 -4.13 14.16
C LEU A 330 -4.04 -3.80 15.33
N GLU A 331 -4.58 -3.69 16.54
CA GLU A 331 -3.81 -3.58 17.79
C GLU A 331 -4.06 -4.80 18.67
N ILE A 332 -3.00 -5.49 19.09
CA ILE A 332 -3.08 -6.63 20.01
C ILE A 332 -2.93 -6.10 21.43
N LYS A 333 -3.96 -6.24 22.25
CA LYS A 333 -3.95 -5.94 23.68
C LYS A 333 -3.65 -7.22 24.46
N LEU A 334 -2.49 -7.27 25.09
CA LEU A 334 -2.15 -8.37 25.99
C LEU A 334 -2.87 -8.21 27.34
N PRO A 335 -3.17 -9.30 28.05
CA PRO A 335 -3.72 -9.23 29.41
C PRO A 335 -2.71 -8.58 30.36
N ASN A 336 -3.19 -7.71 31.22
CA ASN A 336 -2.40 -7.10 32.30
C ASN A 336 -1.95 -8.15 33.34
#